data_f1362ab535ea742c1713b59c4acfa32b
#
_entry.id   f1362ab535ea742c1713b59c4acfa32b
#
_cell.length_a   1.000
_cell.length_b   1.000
_cell.length_c   1.000
_cell.angle_alpha   90.00
_cell.angle_beta   90.00
_cell.angle_gamma   90.00
#
_symmetry.space_group_name_H-M   'P 1'
#
loop_
_entity.id
_entity.type
_entity.pdbx_description
1 polymer ?
#
loop_
_entity_poly.entity_id
_entity_poly.type
_entity_poly.pdbx_seq_one_letter_code
_entity_poly.pdbx_strand_id
1 'polypeptide(L)'
;MVKQQIRDYWRLFCSLLFSFLYAPHLLIVIIMDKKMIFSDILRMRTHEHLKLGKWTGLIFFLHTNSYFRTLFYHRIGAIPATLIGWYRPGNRYFTISFTTKIGAGMLLSHPYATILNAESIGENFSCIHCTTLGAKSNGRPVIGDNVSLGASVTIVGHVRIGNNVTIGAGSVVVKDIPDNCIAVGNPCKPVRFLKK
;
A
#
# COMPACT_ATOMS: atom_id res chain seq x y z
N MET A 1 -1.41 15.53 22.27
CA MET A 1 -0.07 15.47 21.66
C MET A 1 0.92 14.66 22.52
N VAL A 2 1.17 14.97 23.78
CA VAL A 2 2.16 14.28 24.64
C VAL A 2 1.92 12.77 24.76
N LYS A 3 0.69 12.31 24.99
CA LYS A 3 0.35 10.87 25.10
C LYS A 3 0.64 10.08 23.81
N GLN A 4 0.40 10.69 22.64
CA GLN A 4 0.71 10.07 21.34
C GLN A 4 2.22 9.91 21.19
N GLN A 5 2.99 10.94 21.49
CA GLN A 5 4.45 10.96 21.39
C GLN A 5 5.10 9.91 22.30
N ILE A 6 4.63 9.78 23.55
CA ILE A 6 5.09 8.75 24.50
C ILE A 6 4.82 7.35 23.93
N ARG A 7 3.63 7.13 23.36
CA ARG A 7 3.28 5.84 22.74
C ARG A 7 4.18 5.51 21.57
N ASP A 8 4.52 6.48 20.73
CA ASP A 8 5.37 6.27 19.57
C ASP A 8 6.82 5.98 19.96
N TYR A 9 7.34 6.63 21.00
CA TYR A 9 8.65 6.31 21.58
C TYR A 9 8.67 4.90 22.18
N TRP A 10 7.63 4.51 22.91
CA TRP A 10 7.52 3.15 23.45
C TRP A 10 7.48 2.08 22.35
N ARG A 11 6.69 2.30 21.31
CA ARG A 11 6.64 1.41 20.11
C ARG A 11 7.99 1.31 19.43
N LEU A 12 8.71 2.43 19.30
CA LEU A 12 10.05 2.43 18.72
C LEU A 12 11.03 1.66 19.61
N PHE A 13 11.02 1.87 20.90
CA PHE A 13 11.86 1.14 21.85
C PHE A 13 11.63 -0.38 21.73
N CYS A 14 10.38 -0.84 21.80
CA CYS A 14 10.05 -2.24 21.63
C CYS A 14 10.51 -2.77 20.25
N SER A 15 10.34 -1.99 19.20
CA SER A 15 10.76 -2.40 17.85
C SER A 15 12.27 -2.62 17.77
N LEU A 16 13.05 -1.77 18.41
CA LEU A 16 14.51 -1.90 18.45
C LEU A 16 14.94 -3.08 19.35
N LEU A 17 14.32 -3.23 20.51
CA LEU A 17 14.60 -4.34 21.44
C LEU A 17 14.36 -5.70 20.76
N PHE A 18 13.29 -5.83 20.00
CA PHE A 18 12.93 -7.07 19.30
C PHE A 18 13.41 -7.11 17.85
N SER A 19 14.36 -6.24 17.46
CA SER A 19 14.86 -6.16 16.08
C SER A 19 15.51 -7.45 15.58
N PHE A 20 16.08 -8.27 16.48
CA PHE A 20 16.66 -9.58 16.15
C PHE A 20 15.66 -10.53 15.49
N LEU A 21 14.35 -10.41 15.79
CA LEU A 21 13.29 -11.17 15.13
C LEU A 21 13.15 -10.85 13.63
N TYR A 22 13.72 -9.74 13.20
CA TYR A 22 13.66 -9.30 11.80
C TYR A 22 14.98 -9.46 11.06
N ALA A 23 15.97 -10.16 11.67
CA ALA A 23 17.27 -10.40 11.04
C ALA A 23 17.15 -11.01 9.62
N PRO A 24 16.31 -12.05 9.36
CA PRO A 24 16.14 -12.57 8.01
C PRO A 24 15.53 -11.54 7.04
N HIS A 25 14.59 -10.69 7.49
CA HIS A 25 14.01 -9.63 6.68
C HIS A 25 15.05 -8.58 6.30
N LEU A 26 15.90 -8.19 7.25
CA LEU A 26 16.97 -7.20 7.04
C LEU A 26 18.02 -7.73 6.07
N LEU A 27 18.42 -9.01 6.20
CA LEU A 27 19.36 -9.66 5.28
C LEU A 27 18.84 -9.65 3.85
N ILE A 28 17.56 -9.97 3.63
CA ILE A 28 16.95 -9.92 2.30
C ILE A 28 17.01 -8.50 1.74
N VAL A 29 16.68 -7.48 2.53
CA VAL A 29 16.73 -6.07 2.09
C VAL A 29 18.17 -5.61 1.79
N ILE A 30 19.19 -6.15 2.46
CA ILE A 30 20.60 -5.84 2.15
C ILE A 30 20.99 -6.38 0.77
N ILE A 31 20.50 -7.56 0.41
CA ILE A 31 20.87 -8.27 -0.82
C ILE A 31 20.07 -7.76 -2.03
N MET A 32 18.80 -7.39 -1.84
CA MET A 32 17.88 -6.98 -2.90
C MET A 32 17.95 -5.46 -3.20
N ASP A 33 17.35 -5.05 -4.32
CA ASP A 33 17.09 -3.63 -4.58
C ASP A 33 16.04 -3.11 -3.59
N LYS A 34 16.47 -2.19 -2.75
CA LYS A 34 15.71 -1.61 -1.63
C LYS A 34 14.99 -0.30 -1.98
N LYS A 35 15.09 0.17 -3.22
CA LYS A 35 14.55 1.49 -3.62
C LYS A 35 13.06 1.61 -3.36
N MET A 36 12.27 0.61 -3.78
CA MET A 36 10.81 0.62 -3.59
C MET A 36 10.42 0.53 -2.12
N ILE A 37 11.05 -0.37 -1.34
CA ILE A 37 10.76 -0.55 0.09
C ILE A 37 11.02 0.76 0.85
N PHE A 38 12.15 1.42 0.60
CA PHE A 38 12.47 2.68 1.26
C PHE A 38 11.62 3.86 0.81
N SER A 39 11.10 3.84 -0.41
CA SER A 39 10.11 4.81 -0.89
C SER A 39 8.78 4.65 -0.15
N ASP A 40 8.30 3.41 0.01
CA ASP A 40 7.09 3.12 0.77
C ASP A 40 7.24 3.58 2.25
N ILE A 41 8.38 3.26 2.88
CA ILE A 41 8.70 3.69 4.25
C ILE A 41 8.74 5.22 4.35
N LEU A 42 9.37 5.90 3.40
CA LEU A 42 9.44 7.37 3.37
C LEU A 42 8.05 7.98 3.37
N ARG A 43 7.17 7.48 2.51
CA ARG A 43 5.81 8.00 2.40
C ARG A 43 4.97 7.71 3.64
N MET A 44 5.06 6.48 4.19
CA MET A 44 4.34 6.08 5.41
C MET A 44 4.80 6.90 6.63
N ARG A 45 6.12 7.04 6.86
CA ARG A 45 6.62 7.83 8.00
C ARG A 45 6.26 9.31 7.89
N THR A 46 6.24 9.87 6.67
CA THR A 46 5.82 11.25 6.42
C THR A 46 4.34 11.43 6.74
N HIS A 47 3.50 10.49 6.34
CA HIS A 47 2.07 10.50 6.62
C HIS A 47 1.77 10.35 8.13
N GLU A 48 2.53 9.50 8.83
CA GLU A 48 2.39 9.32 10.28
C GLU A 48 3.17 10.37 11.11
N HIS A 49 3.82 11.35 10.48
CA HIS A 49 4.65 12.38 11.11
C HIS A 49 5.81 11.82 11.96
N LEU A 50 6.35 10.66 11.59
CA LEU A 50 7.42 9.97 12.30
C LEU A 50 8.81 10.44 11.84
N LYS A 51 9.65 10.89 12.76
CA LYS A 51 11.05 11.26 12.51
C LYS A 51 11.98 10.05 12.61
N LEU A 52 11.84 9.08 11.70
CA LEU A 52 12.63 7.85 11.67
C LEU A 52 13.58 7.85 10.46
N GLY A 53 14.76 7.26 10.62
CA GLY A 53 15.66 6.94 9.52
C GLY A 53 15.08 5.81 8.64
N LYS A 54 15.74 5.51 7.51
CA LYS A 54 15.28 4.45 6.59
C LYS A 54 15.25 3.06 7.25
N TRP A 55 16.34 2.69 7.94
CA TRP A 55 16.47 1.39 8.60
C TRP A 55 15.65 1.28 9.88
N THR A 56 15.66 2.31 10.70
CA THR A 56 14.80 2.36 11.90
C THR A 56 13.32 2.35 11.53
N GLY A 57 12.94 3.02 10.44
CA GLY A 57 11.59 2.96 9.87
C GLY A 57 11.22 1.57 9.39
N LEU A 58 12.14 0.85 8.72
CA LEU A 58 11.92 -0.53 8.29
C LEU A 58 11.64 -1.45 9.50
N ILE A 59 12.50 -1.41 10.52
CA ILE A 59 12.32 -2.22 11.74
C ILE A 59 11.01 -1.84 12.43
N PHE A 60 10.71 -0.55 12.57
CA PHE A 60 9.50 -0.05 13.18
C PHE A 60 8.24 -0.56 12.49
N PHE A 61 8.13 -0.41 11.17
CA PHE A 61 6.95 -0.85 10.43
C PHE A 61 6.85 -2.37 10.33
N LEU A 62 7.94 -3.10 10.21
CA LEU A 62 7.95 -4.56 10.29
C LEU A 62 7.40 -5.05 11.65
N HIS A 63 7.74 -4.36 12.74
CA HIS A 63 7.28 -4.72 14.08
C HIS A 63 5.81 -4.34 14.33
N THR A 64 5.44 -3.10 14.02
CA THR A 64 4.18 -2.51 14.47
C THR A 64 3.04 -2.59 13.48
N ASN A 65 3.31 -2.83 12.18
CA ASN A 65 2.31 -2.71 11.12
C ASN A 65 2.22 -3.97 10.26
N SER A 66 1.19 -4.80 10.51
CA SER A 66 0.97 -6.03 9.75
C SER A 66 0.59 -5.78 8.29
N TYR A 67 -0.01 -4.64 7.95
CA TYR A 67 -0.30 -4.25 6.57
C TYR A 67 0.98 -3.94 5.80
N PHE A 68 1.93 -3.25 6.46
CA PHE A 68 3.25 -3.03 5.87
C PHE A 68 3.97 -4.37 5.64
N ARG A 69 3.87 -5.35 6.56
CA ARG A 69 4.45 -6.67 6.32
C ARG A 69 3.88 -7.35 5.08
N THR A 70 2.56 -7.25 4.83
CA THR A 70 1.97 -7.77 3.58
C THR A 70 2.58 -7.11 2.34
N LEU A 71 2.72 -5.78 2.34
CA LEU A 71 3.38 -5.05 1.25
C LEU A 71 4.86 -5.45 1.12
N PHE A 72 5.57 -5.55 2.24
CA PHE A 72 6.97 -5.98 2.27
C PHE A 72 7.14 -7.36 1.64
N TYR A 73 6.30 -8.34 1.99
CA TYR A 73 6.35 -9.68 1.39
C TYR A 73 6.06 -9.66 -0.10
N HIS A 74 5.14 -8.82 -0.54
CA HIS A 74 4.92 -8.60 -1.97
C HIS A 74 6.18 -8.05 -2.67
N ARG A 75 6.90 -7.09 -2.04
CA ARG A 75 8.12 -6.48 -2.59
C ARG A 75 9.29 -7.46 -2.72
N ILE A 76 9.44 -8.36 -1.77
CA ILE A 76 10.54 -9.34 -1.80
C ILE A 76 10.22 -10.58 -2.66
N GLY A 77 8.97 -10.74 -3.11
CA GLY A 77 8.52 -11.84 -3.95
C GLY A 77 8.08 -13.09 -3.19
N ALA A 78 7.41 -14.00 -3.87
CA ALA A 78 6.71 -15.13 -3.25
C ALA A 78 7.65 -16.10 -2.52
N ILE A 79 8.80 -16.46 -3.10
CA ILE A 79 9.72 -17.44 -2.50
C ILE A 79 10.30 -16.94 -1.17
N PRO A 80 10.96 -15.77 -1.09
CA PRO A 80 11.42 -15.24 0.18
C PRO A 80 10.30 -15.01 1.19
N ALA A 81 9.14 -14.51 0.72
CA ALA A 81 7.97 -14.27 1.57
C ALA A 81 7.47 -15.57 2.24
N THR A 82 7.46 -16.69 1.55
CA THR A 82 7.07 -17.99 2.11
C THR A 82 8.08 -18.47 3.15
N LEU A 83 9.38 -18.29 2.88
CA LEU A 83 10.44 -18.74 3.77
C LEU A 83 10.50 -18.01 5.11
N ILE A 84 10.14 -16.72 5.14
CA ILE A 84 10.26 -15.89 6.36
C ILE A 84 8.92 -15.36 6.89
N GLY A 85 7.85 -15.47 6.11
CA GLY A 85 6.53 -14.92 6.48
C GLY A 85 5.78 -15.77 7.53
N TRP A 86 6.13 -17.03 7.70
CA TRP A 86 5.40 -17.97 8.56
C TRP A 86 5.41 -17.56 10.04
N TYR A 87 6.52 -17.04 10.57
CA TYR A 87 6.63 -16.65 11.98
C TYR A 87 6.25 -15.18 12.25
N ARG A 88 6.23 -14.33 11.23
CA ARG A 88 5.80 -12.91 11.33
C ARG A 88 4.86 -12.57 10.16
N PRO A 89 3.67 -13.15 10.08
CA PRO A 89 2.79 -13.01 8.92
C PRO A 89 2.36 -11.57 8.68
N GLY A 90 2.00 -11.30 7.43
CA GLY A 90 1.26 -10.10 7.06
C GLY A 90 -0.15 -10.07 7.64
N ASN A 91 -0.95 -9.10 7.22
CA ASN A 91 -2.34 -9.01 7.67
C ASN A 91 -3.24 -9.91 6.83
N ARG A 92 -4.06 -10.76 7.49
CA ARG A 92 -4.97 -11.70 6.80
C ARG A 92 -6.14 -11.03 6.08
N TYR A 93 -6.48 -9.81 6.44
CA TYR A 93 -7.57 -9.04 5.86
C TYR A 93 -7.10 -8.01 4.81
N PHE A 94 -5.85 -8.10 4.41
CA PHE A 94 -5.27 -7.28 3.37
C PHE A 94 -4.48 -8.18 2.41
N THR A 95 -4.94 -8.26 1.18
CA THR A 95 -4.35 -9.15 0.17
C THR A 95 -3.83 -8.35 -1.01
N ILE A 96 -2.60 -8.65 -1.41
CA ILE A 96 -1.99 -8.18 -2.66
C ILE A 96 -1.65 -9.41 -3.49
N SER A 97 -2.19 -9.50 -4.71
CA SER A 97 -1.80 -10.56 -5.63
C SER A 97 -0.33 -10.43 -6.02
N PHE A 98 0.46 -11.50 -5.90
CA PHE A 98 1.88 -11.48 -6.28
C PHE A 98 2.12 -11.17 -7.76
N THR A 99 1.11 -11.33 -8.60
CA THR A 99 1.18 -10.99 -10.03
C THR A 99 0.88 -9.51 -10.31
N THR A 100 0.45 -8.73 -9.32
CA THR A 100 0.22 -7.29 -9.45
C THR A 100 1.55 -6.55 -9.44
N LYS A 101 1.86 -5.81 -10.50
CA LYS A 101 3.05 -4.94 -10.55
C LYS A 101 2.73 -3.65 -9.79
N ILE A 102 3.53 -3.24 -8.81
CA ILE A 102 3.27 -2.05 -7.99
C ILE A 102 4.48 -1.12 -8.01
N GLY A 103 4.27 0.14 -8.40
CA GLY A 103 5.25 1.22 -8.35
C GLY A 103 5.68 1.59 -6.93
N ALA A 104 6.62 2.49 -6.80
CA ALA A 104 7.19 2.94 -5.53
C ALA A 104 6.24 3.89 -4.76
N GLY A 105 6.43 4.01 -3.45
CA GLY A 105 5.72 5.00 -2.64
C GLY A 105 4.27 4.64 -2.33
N MET A 106 3.96 3.38 -2.10
CA MET A 106 2.62 2.95 -1.68
C MET A 106 2.30 3.42 -0.27
N LEU A 107 1.11 4.01 -0.08
CA LEU A 107 0.59 4.42 1.22
C LEU A 107 -0.64 3.60 1.61
N LEU A 108 -0.55 2.93 2.75
CA LEU A 108 -1.60 2.10 3.32
C LEU A 108 -2.23 2.79 4.53
N SER A 109 -3.41 3.38 4.34
CA SER A 109 -4.18 4.01 5.43
C SER A 109 -5.25 3.05 5.94
N HIS A 110 -4.88 2.18 6.90
CA HIS A 110 -5.77 1.20 7.51
C HIS A 110 -6.51 0.31 6.50
N PRO A 111 -5.82 -0.42 5.59
CA PRO A 111 -6.43 -1.14 4.47
C PRO A 111 -7.07 -2.47 4.91
N TYR A 112 -7.92 -2.42 5.94
CA TYR A 112 -8.71 -3.58 6.38
C TYR A 112 -9.69 -4.02 5.28
N ALA A 113 -9.92 -5.31 5.14
CA ALA A 113 -10.80 -5.91 4.13
C ALA A 113 -10.52 -5.40 2.71
N THR A 114 -9.23 -5.27 2.36
CA THR A 114 -8.79 -4.71 1.08
C THR A 114 -8.11 -5.79 0.23
N ILE A 115 -8.48 -5.83 -1.05
CA ILE A 115 -7.93 -6.77 -2.04
C ILE A 115 -7.36 -5.96 -3.21
N LEU A 116 -6.06 -6.12 -3.47
CA LEU A 116 -5.37 -5.50 -4.58
C LEU A 116 -4.98 -6.57 -5.61
N ASN A 117 -5.88 -6.84 -6.56
CA ASN A 117 -5.67 -7.73 -7.68
C ASN A 117 -5.80 -6.94 -8.99
N ALA A 118 -4.78 -6.18 -9.31
CA ALA A 118 -4.65 -5.38 -10.52
C ALA A 118 -3.62 -5.98 -11.49
N GLU A 119 -3.60 -5.56 -12.74
CA GLU A 119 -2.52 -5.83 -13.66
C GLU A 119 -1.28 -5.00 -13.27
N SER A 120 -1.50 -3.70 -13.05
CA SER A 120 -0.47 -2.80 -12.53
C SER A 120 -1.07 -1.67 -11.69
N ILE A 121 -0.29 -1.20 -10.74
CA ILE A 121 -0.53 -0.02 -9.91
C ILE A 121 0.73 0.85 -10.02
N GLY A 122 0.55 2.10 -10.40
CA GLY A 122 1.63 3.06 -10.58
C GLY A 122 2.27 3.53 -9.27
N GLU A 123 3.10 4.56 -9.36
CA GLU A 123 3.77 5.17 -8.21
C GLU A 123 2.82 5.98 -7.33
N ASN A 124 3.17 6.12 -6.06
CA ASN A 124 2.43 6.94 -5.10
C ASN A 124 0.94 6.60 -4.96
N PHE A 125 0.60 5.33 -5.13
CA PHE A 125 -0.76 4.87 -4.88
C PHE A 125 -1.13 4.94 -3.40
N SER A 126 -2.39 5.26 -3.11
CA SER A 126 -2.94 5.16 -1.76
C SER A 126 -4.35 4.60 -1.76
N CYS A 127 -4.67 3.81 -0.75
CA CYS A 127 -6.01 3.30 -0.53
C CYS A 127 -6.36 3.23 0.95
N ILE A 128 -7.65 3.23 1.21
CA ILE A 128 -8.23 3.08 2.54
C ILE A 128 -8.93 1.71 2.62
N HIS A 129 -9.56 1.40 3.74
CA HIS A 129 -10.24 0.12 4.00
C HIS A 129 -11.35 -0.23 2.98
N CYS A 130 -11.65 -1.52 2.87
CA CYS A 130 -12.70 -2.09 2.01
C CYS A 130 -12.53 -1.79 0.52
N THR A 131 -11.30 -1.51 0.08
CA THR A 131 -11.01 -1.28 -1.34
C THR A 131 -10.85 -2.61 -2.07
N THR A 132 -11.47 -2.74 -3.24
CA THR A 132 -11.34 -3.93 -4.09
C THR A 132 -10.87 -3.54 -5.49
N LEU A 133 -9.70 -4.02 -5.87
CA LEU A 133 -9.27 -4.11 -7.26
C LEU A 133 -9.43 -5.57 -7.69
N GLY A 134 -10.32 -5.86 -8.64
CA GLY A 134 -10.72 -7.21 -8.96
C GLY A 134 -10.66 -7.55 -10.45
N ALA A 135 -10.40 -8.83 -10.74
CA ALA A 135 -10.44 -9.36 -12.09
C ALA A 135 -11.88 -9.65 -12.55
N LYS A 136 -12.10 -9.56 -13.87
CA LYS A 136 -13.23 -10.15 -14.57
C LYS A 136 -12.70 -10.99 -15.74
N SER A 137 -13.60 -11.61 -16.52
CA SER A 137 -13.24 -12.38 -17.73
C SER A 137 -12.46 -11.55 -18.76
N ASN A 138 -12.67 -10.22 -18.79
CA ASN A 138 -11.99 -9.29 -19.68
C ASN A 138 -10.64 -8.74 -19.15
N GLY A 139 -10.19 -9.15 -17.95
CA GLY A 139 -8.90 -8.74 -17.40
C GLY A 139 -8.96 -8.10 -16.02
N ARG A 140 -7.89 -7.39 -15.67
CA ARG A 140 -7.66 -6.73 -14.38
C ARG A 140 -7.48 -5.23 -14.56
N PRO A 141 -7.75 -4.42 -13.49
CA PRO A 141 -7.54 -2.98 -13.54
C PRO A 141 -6.07 -2.59 -13.79
N VAL A 142 -5.89 -1.48 -14.51
CA VAL A 142 -4.61 -0.78 -14.68
C VAL A 142 -4.72 0.57 -13.99
N ILE A 143 -3.91 0.82 -12.99
CA ILE A 143 -3.94 2.03 -12.18
C ILE A 143 -2.70 2.87 -12.48
N GLY A 144 -2.88 4.15 -12.78
CA GLY A 144 -1.79 5.10 -13.05
C GLY A 144 -1.08 5.58 -11.79
N ASP A 145 -0.26 6.62 -11.95
CA ASP A 145 0.52 7.23 -10.87
C ASP A 145 -0.31 8.24 -10.06
N ASN A 146 0.06 8.42 -8.79
CA ASN A 146 -0.58 9.38 -7.88
C ASN A 146 -2.10 9.17 -7.75
N VAL A 147 -2.55 7.92 -7.75
CA VAL A 147 -3.97 7.58 -7.58
C VAL A 147 -4.29 7.37 -6.11
N SER A 148 -5.38 8.00 -5.67
CA SER A 148 -5.90 7.88 -4.30
C SER A 148 -7.31 7.32 -4.31
N LEU A 149 -7.53 6.21 -3.61
CA LEU A 149 -8.84 5.57 -3.48
C LEU A 149 -9.38 5.78 -2.07
N GLY A 150 -10.58 6.35 -1.99
CA GLY A 150 -11.33 6.47 -0.75
C GLY A 150 -11.78 5.09 -0.21
N ALA A 151 -12.41 5.09 0.95
CA ALA A 151 -12.93 3.86 1.55
C ALA A 151 -14.02 3.21 0.67
N SER A 152 -14.06 1.87 0.67
CA SER A 152 -15.09 1.08 -0.04
C SER A 152 -15.15 1.33 -1.55
N VAL A 153 -14.03 1.67 -2.17
CA VAL A 153 -13.95 1.79 -3.62
C VAL A 153 -13.82 0.40 -4.25
N THR A 154 -14.62 0.15 -5.28
CA THR A 154 -14.58 -1.10 -6.06
C THR A 154 -14.24 -0.80 -7.52
N ILE A 155 -13.16 -1.38 -8.02
CA ILE A 155 -12.72 -1.29 -9.42
C ILE A 155 -12.57 -2.71 -9.97
N VAL A 156 -13.34 -3.08 -10.97
CA VAL A 156 -13.36 -4.48 -11.45
C VAL A 156 -13.33 -4.58 -12.97
N GLY A 157 -12.56 -5.56 -13.46
CA GLY A 157 -12.37 -5.84 -14.89
C GLY A 157 -11.24 -5.01 -15.50
N HIS A 158 -11.11 -5.06 -16.81
CA HIS A 158 -10.10 -4.31 -17.56
C HIS A 158 -10.51 -2.83 -17.67
N VAL A 159 -10.25 -2.10 -16.59
CA VAL A 159 -10.54 -0.67 -16.46
C VAL A 159 -9.23 0.08 -16.24
N ARG A 160 -9.03 1.17 -16.94
CA ARG A 160 -7.86 2.05 -16.78
C ARG A 160 -8.21 3.28 -15.95
N ILE A 161 -7.46 3.49 -14.89
CA ILE A 161 -7.48 4.74 -14.11
C ILE A 161 -6.23 5.53 -14.47
N GLY A 162 -6.42 6.76 -14.91
CA GLY A 162 -5.34 7.67 -15.30
C GLY A 162 -4.47 8.13 -14.15
N ASN A 163 -3.54 9.03 -14.42
CA ASN A 163 -2.64 9.62 -13.43
C ASN A 163 -3.30 10.78 -12.67
N ASN A 164 -2.86 11.03 -11.43
CA ASN A 164 -3.36 12.12 -10.59
C ASN A 164 -4.89 12.05 -10.39
N VAL A 165 -5.41 10.87 -10.12
CA VAL A 165 -6.86 10.63 -9.95
C VAL A 165 -7.18 10.38 -8.49
N THR A 166 -8.25 11.01 -8.01
CA THR A 166 -8.86 10.69 -6.71
C THR A 166 -10.24 10.08 -6.93
N ILE A 167 -10.44 8.86 -6.43
CA ILE A 167 -11.75 8.20 -6.44
C ILE A 167 -12.37 8.35 -5.06
N GLY A 168 -13.54 8.98 -5.00
CA GLY A 168 -14.26 9.18 -3.73
C GLY A 168 -14.80 7.88 -3.13
N ALA A 169 -15.02 7.88 -1.82
CA ALA A 169 -15.49 6.72 -1.08
C ALA A 169 -16.82 6.16 -1.62
N GLY A 170 -17.00 4.83 -1.53
CA GLY A 170 -18.19 4.12 -1.98
C GLY A 170 -18.37 4.06 -3.50
N SER A 171 -17.38 4.47 -4.29
CA SER A 171 -17.48 4.50 -5.75
C SER A 171 -17.29 3.10 -6.36
N VAL A 172 -18.05 2.83 -7.44
CA VAL A 172 -17.93 1.61 -8.24
C VAL A 172 -17.48 1.98 -9.65
N VAL A 173 -16.26 1.61 -9.99
CA VAL A 173 -15.63 1.98 -11.27
C VAL A 173 -15.73 0.80 -12.23
N VAL A 174 -16.45 0.99 -13.32
CA VAL A 174 -16.69 -0.02 -14.37
C VAL A 174 -16.31 0.48 -15.77
N LYS A 175 -15.79 1.72 -15.86
CA LYS A 175 -15.29 2.35 -17.09
C LYS A 175 -14.02 3.13 -16.79
N ASP A 176 -13.25 3.40 -17.81
CA ASP A 176 -12.01 4.17 -17.71
C ASP A 176 -12.23 5.56 -17.11
N ILE A 177 -11.28 6.00 -16.30
CA ILE A 177 -11.25 7.32 -15.68
C ILE A 177 -10.03 8.06 -16.23
N PRO A 178 -10.23 9.28 -16.80
CA PRO A 178 -9.12 10.05 -17.38
C PRO A 178 -8.17 10.61 -16.32
N ASP A 179 -7.02 11.11 -16.77
CA ASP A 179 -6.03 11.77 -15.93
C ASP A 179 -6.58 13.05 -15.26
N ASN A 180 -5.94 13.43 -14.16
CA ASN A 180 -6.11 14.71 -13.49
C ASN A 180 -7.56 15.03 -13.12
N CYS A 181 -8.25 14.11 -12.45
CA CYS A 181 -9.63 14.32 -12.06
C CYS A 181 -9.97 13.72 -10.68
N ILE A 182 -11.08 14.22 -10.14
CA ILE A 182 -11.79 13.61 -9.02
C ILE A 182 -13.03 12.93 -9.59
N ALA A 183 -13.22 11.66 -9.29
CA ALA A 183 -14.35 10.86 -9.75
C ALA A 183 -15.08 10.22 -8.56
N VAL A 184 -16.40 10.15 -8.65
CA VAL A 184 -17.25 9.59 -7.58
C VAL A 184 -18.48 8.89 -8.16
N GLY A 185 -19.12 8.06 -7.36
CA GLY A 185 -20.45 7.51 -7.61
C GLY A 185 -20.49 6.05 -8.03
N ASN A 186 -21.70 5.56 -8.23
CA ASN A 186 -22.02 4.21 -8.73
C ASN A 186 -23.06 4.31 -9.83
N PRO A 187 -22.70 4.18 -11.13
CA PRO A 187 -21.34 4.04 -11.64
C PRO A 187 -20.50 5.32 -11.47
N CYS A 188 -19.18 5.13 -11.23
CA CYS A 188 -18.25 6.22 -11.00
C CYS A 188 -18.05 7.08 -12.27
N LYS A 189 -18.05 8.42 -12.09
CA LYS A 189 -17.81 9.38 -13.17
C LYS A 189 -16.94 10.54 -12.68
N PRO A 190 -16.13 11.17 -13.57
CA PRO A 190 -15.44 12.40 -13.24
C PRO A 190 -16.43 13.50 -12.87
N VAL A 191 -16.19 14.16 -11.72
CA VAL A 191 -17.00 15.31 -11.26
C VAL A 191 -16.21 16.60 -11.25
N ARG A 192 -14.86 16.53 -11.27
CA ARG A 192 -13.98 17.69 -11.28
C ARG A 192 -12.67 17.36 -11.97
N PHE A 193 -12.21 18.20 -12.86
CA PHE A 193 -10.86 18.13 -13.43
C PHE A 193 -9.92 19.07 -12.66
N LEU A 194 -8.72 18.56 -12.36
CA LEU A 194 -7.68 19.32 -11.68
C LEU A 194 -6.95 20.19 -12.72
N LYS A 195 -6.72 21.45 -12.39
CA LYS A 195 -5.89 22.30 -13.25
C LYS A 195 -4.45 21.77 -13.25
N LYS A 196 -3.84 21.76 -14.41
CA LYS A 196 -2.40 21.49 -14.56
C LYS A 196 -1.57 22.53 -13.84
#